data_d2c2032b514f84aef3297d4900924d0d
#
_entry.id   d2c2032b514f84aef3297d4900924d0d
#
_cell.length_a   1.000
_cell.length_b   1.000
_cell.length_c   1.000
_cell.angle_alpha   90.00
_cell.angle_beta   90.00
_cell.angle_gamma   90.00
#
_symmetry.space_group_name_H-M   'P 1'
#
loop_
_entity.id
_entity.type
_entity.pdbx_description
1 polymer ?
#
loop_
_entity_poly.entity_id
_entity_poly.type
_entity_poly.pdbx_seq_one_letter_code
_entity_poly.pdbx_strand_id
1 'polypeptide(L)'
;DGALATIMSTKQRVKVTIEDQTDVDNIFYCSIIDQCFPFNVHDNYQINWLEENPGEFGLFLELSIKKMKVKPNNTLFTIDTNDLYFQGTKIGLGSSAAISVAILKAINNFYGLKLSEYDLINNSMELHKLHQGKNGSGLDIISSHADSNLIECNKHMLSEHKWNALDWPKNLMIKGVLT
;
A
#
# COMPACT_ATOMS: atom_id res chain seq x y z
N ASP A 1 -10.09 -12.17 23.34
CA ASP A 1 -8.89 -11.79 24.06
C ASP A 1 -8.49 -10.38 23.65
N GLY A 2 -8.74 -9.41 24.54
CA GLY A 2 -8.61 -7.99 24.29
C GLY A 2 -7.20 -7.41 24.50
N ALA A 3 -6.14 -8.12 24.09
CA ALA A 3 -4.80 -7.57 24.20
C ALA A 3 -4.71 -6.24 23.45
N LEU A 4 -4.21 -5.21 24.12
CA LEU A 4 -3.97 -3.89 23.57
C LEU A 4 -2.61 -3.87 22.86
N ALA A 5 -2.57 -3.35 21.66
CA ALA A 5 -1.35 -3.18 20.90
C ALA A 5 -1.05 -1.71 20.73
N THR A 6 0.18 -1.30 20.98
CA THR A 6 0.69 0.03 20.64
C THR A 6 1.52 -0.08 19.37
N ILE A 7 1.21 0.72 18.37
CA ILE A 7 1.84 0.69 17.06
C ILE A 7 2.43 2.06 16.77
N MET A 8 3.64 2.03 16.22
CA MET A 8 4.37 3.22 15.82
C MET A 8 4.55 3.25 14.31
N SER A 9 4.20 4.35 13.67
CA SER A 9 4.60 4.62 12.28
C SER A 9 5.95 5.34 12.23
N THR A 10 6.70 5.06 11.20
CA THR A 10 8.03 5.66 10.96
C THR A 10 7.92 6.87 10.01
N LYS A 11 9.03 7.56 9.75
CA LYS A 11 9.09 8.65 8.77
C LYS A 11 9.17 8.16 7.32
N GLN A 12 9.63 6.93 7.13
CA GLN A 12 9.73 6.33 5.81
C GLN A 12 8.36 6.18 5.18
N ARG A 13 8.27 6.42 3.87
CA ARG A 13 7.00 6.43 3.14
C ARG A 13 7.09 5.62 1.86
N VAL A 14 5.97 5.00 1.50
CA VAL A 14 5.68 4.58 0.14
C VAL A 14 4.97 5.73 -0.55
N LYS A 15 5.37 6.03 -1.77
CA LYS A 15 4.65 6.97 -2.64
C LYS A 15 4.08 6.20 -3.82
N VAL A 16 2.81 6.44 -4.11
CA VAL A 16 2.17 5.96 -5.33
C VAL A 16 1.59 7.16 -6.04
N THR A 17 1.99 7.37 -7.29
CA THR A 17 1.40 8.38 -8.17
C THR A 17 0.74 7.72 -9.36
N ILE A 18 -0.33 8.34 -9.86
CA ILE A 18 -1.06 7.94 -11.05
C ILE A 18 -1.27 9.19 -11.87
N GLU A 19 -0.85 9.16 -13.12
CA GLU A 19 -0.86 10.30 -14.01
C GLU A 19 -1.36 9.90 -15.40
N ASP A 20 -2.13 10.77 -16.05
CA ASP A 20 -2.43 10.61 -17.46
C ASP A 20 -1.16 10.86 -18.28
N GLN A 21 -0.98 10.09 -19.35
CA GLN A 21 0.11 10.28 -20.27
C GLN A 21 -0.36 10.34 -21.72
N THR A 22 0.51 10.78 -22.60
CA THR A 22 0.20 10.93 -24.03
C THR A 22 0.45 9.68 -24.85
N ASP A 23 1.17 8.71 -24.29
CA ASP A 23 1.50 7.46 -24.94
C ASP A 23 0.30 6.51 -25.00
N VAL A 24 0.36 5.53 -25.88
CA VAL A 24 -0.78 4.67 -26.21
C VAL A 24 -1.00 3.58 -25.16
N ASP A 25 0.06 3.16 -24.45
CA ASP A 25 0.01 2.07 -23.49
C ASP A 25 -0.04 2.58 -22.05
N ASN A 26 -0.60 1.76 -21.15
CA ASN A 26 -0.40 1.99 -19.72
C ASN A 26 1.00 1.55 -19.33
N ILE A 27 1.63 2.31 -18.43
CA ILE A 27 2.97 2.01 -17.92
C ILE A 27 2.92 1.88 -16.39
N PHE A 28 3.57 0.86 -15.89
CA PHE A 28 3.90 0.73 -14.48
C PHE A 28 5.40 0.94 -14.28
N TYR A 29 5.77 1.92 -13.47
CA TYR A 29 7.15 2.18 -13.08
C TYR A 29 7.37 1.82 -11.61
N CYS A 30 8.43 1.07 -11.34
CA CYS A 30 8.84 0.71 -9.98
C CYS A 30 10.23 1.27 -9.68
N SER A 31 10.33 2.20 -8.73
CA SER A 31 11.56 2.93 -8.45
C SER A 31 12.71 2.04 -7.95
N ILE A 32 12.40 0.97 -7.20
CA ILE A 32 13.43 0.08 -6.65
C ILE A 32 14.02 -0.86 -7.72
N ILE A 33 13.24 -1.16 -8.77
CA ILE A 33 13.69 -1.94 -9.93
C ILE A 33 14.32 -1.01 -10.97
N ASP A 34 13.92 0.27 -10.95
CA ASP A 34 14.29 1.32 -11.91
C ASP A 34 13.91 0.94 -13.36
N GLN A 35 12.69 0.44 -13.54
CA GLN A 35 12.21 -0.10 -14.81
C GLN A 35 10.75 0.23 -15.06
N CYS A 36 10.41 0.42 -16.34
CA CYS A 36 9.05 0.59 -16.84
C CYS A 36 8.51 -0.73 -17.39
N PHE A 37 7.26 -1.02 -17.10
CA PHE A 37 6.56 -2.24 -17.51
C PHE A 37 5.28 -1.86 -18.22
N PRO A 38 5.22 -1.92 -19.55
CA PRO A 38 4.00 -1.62 -20.30
C PRO A 38 2.97 -2.72 -20.11
N PHE A 39 1.69 -2.32 -20.04
CA PHE A 39 0.59 -3.26 -19.82
C PHE A 39 -0.74 -2.79 -20.42
N ASN A 40 -1.63 -3.76 -20.66
CA ASN A 40 -3.02 -3.52 -20.99
C ASN A 40 -3.94 -4.19 -19.98
N VAL A 41 -5.19 -3.74 -19.91
CA VAL A 41 -6.21 -4.30 -19.03
C VAL A 41 -7.36 -4.88 -19.84
N HIS A 42 -7.66 -6.14 -19.65
CA HIS A 42 -8.79 -6.83 -20.27
C HIS A 42 -10.14 -6.40 -19.64
N ASP A 43 -11.25 -6.81 -20.31
CA ASP A 43 -12.61 -6.51 -19.83
C ASP A 43 -12.93 -7.09 -18.45
N ASN A 44 -12.27 -8.16 -18.05
CA ASN A 44 -12.39 -8.78 -16.73
C ASN A 44 -11.45 -8.17 -15.67
N TYR A 45 -10.86 -7.01 -15.95
CA TYR A 45 -9.90 -6.30 -15.08
C TYR A 45 -8.60 -7.06 -14.82
N GLN A 46 -8.22 -7.99 -15.67
CA GLN A 46 -6.91 -8.64 -15.61
C GLN A 46 -5.88 -7.83 -16.39
N ILE A 47 -4.70 -7.69 -15.80
CA ILE A 47 -3.54 -7.10 -16.48
C ILE A 47 -2.94 -8.13 -17.43
N ASN A 48 -2.60 -7.66 -18.62
CA ASN A 48 -1.72 -8.32 -19.56
C ASN A 48 -0.44 -7.51 -19.67
N TRP A 49 0.65 -7.99 -19.11
CA TRP A 49 1.96 -7.39 -19.27
C TRP A 49 2.44 -7.62 -20.69
N LEU A 50 2.86 -6.54 -21.37
CA LEU A 50 3.27 -6.61 -22.79
C LEU A 50 4.70 -7.12 -22.95
N GLU A 51 5.48 -7.01 -21.90
CA GLU A 51 6.86 -7.47 -21.81
C GLU A 51 7.04 -8.32 -20.53
N GLU A 52 8.03 -8.04 -19.73
CA GLU A 52 8.32 -8.75 -18.48
C GLU A 52 7.33 -8.36 -17.37
N ASN A 53 7.01 -9.32 -16.49
CA ASN A 53 6.18 -9.08 -15.31
C ASN A 53 7.05 -8.52 -14.17
N PRO A 54 6.66 -7.41 -13.53
CA PRO A 54 7.44 -6.81 -12.43
C PRO A 54 7.38 -7.56 -11.09
N GLY A 55 6.99 -8.83 -11.09
CA GLY A 55 6.99 -9.70 -9.90
C GLY A 55 6.03 -9.24 -8.81
N GLU A 56 6.51 -9.19 -7.55
CA GLU A 56 5.65 -8.85 -6.41
C GLU A 56 5.03 -7.46 -6.52
N PHE A 57 5.71 -6.49 -7.14
CA PHE A 57 5.15 -5.15 -7.35
C PHE A 57 4.05 -5.15 -8.40
N GLY A 58 4.18 -5.94 -9.46
CA GLY A 58 3.13 -6.14 -10.46
C GLY A 58 1.88 -6.76 -9.85
N LEU A 59 2.05 -7.73 -8.95
CA LEU A 59 0.93 -8.35 -8.25
C LEU A 59 0.10 -7.34 -7.44
N PHE A 60 0.74 -6.32 -6.81
CA PHE A 60 -0.01 -5.25 -6.15
C PHE A 60 -0.91 -4.50 -7.12
N LEU A 61 -0.40 -4.14 -8.29
CA LEU A 61 -1.19 -3.43 -9.31
C LEU A 61 -2.32 -4.32 -9.85
N GLU A 62 -2.04 -5.58 -10.20
CA GLU A 62 -3.03 -6.55 -10.68
C GLU A 62 -4.21 -6.71 -9.71
N LEU A 63 -3.89 -6.98 -8.45
CA LEU A 63 -4.91 -7.16 -7.41
C LEU A 63 -5.71 -5.87 -7.17
N SER A 64 -5.05 -4.70 -7.23
CA SER A 64 -5.69 -3.41 -7.02
C SER A 64 -6.65 -3.05 -8.16
N ILE A 65 -6.23 -3.18 -9.41
CA ILE A 65 -7.07 -2.92 -10.59
C ILE A 65 -8.29 -3.83 -10.59
N LYS A 66 -8.09 -5.13 -10.35
CA LYS A 66 -9.17 -6.11 -10.28
C LYS A 66 -10.15 -5.80 -9.15
N LYS A 67 -9.64 -5.41 -7.97
CA LYS A 67 -10.47 -5.11 -6.80
C LYS A 67 -11.26 -3.81 -6.97
N MET A 68 -10.63 -2.77 -7.46
CA MET A 68 -11.24 -1.45 -7.65
C MET A 68 -12.06 -1.36 -8.94
N LYS A 69 -11.98 -2.40 -9.80
CA LYS A 69 -12.68 -2.49 -11.10
C LYS A 69 -12.46 -1.26 -11.99
N VAL A 70 -11.23 -0.77 -12.04
CA VAL A 70 -10.83 0.34 -12.90
C VAL A 70 -10.21 -0.17 -14.20
N LYS A 71 -10.33 0.61 -15.26
CA LYS A 71 -9.70 0.34 -16.55
C LYS A 71 -8.78 1.50 -16.90
N PRO A 72 -7.50 1.41 -16.55
CA PRO A 72 -6.49 2.38 -17.01
C PRO A 72 -6.47 2.48 -18.54
N ASN A 73 -6.29 3.70 -19.01
CA ASN A 73 -6.08 4.01 -20.42
C ASN A 73 -5.09 5.17 -20.51
N ASN A 74 -3.97 4.95 -21.16
CA ASN A 74 -2.89 5.94 -21.28
C ASN A 74 -2.45 6.48 -19.90
N THR A 75 -2.16 5.57 -18.97
CA THR A 75 -1.93 5.93 -17.56
C THR A 75 -0.57 5.45 -17.09
N LEU A 76 0.18 6.31 -16.42
CA LEU A 76 1.42 5.97 -15.72
C LEU A 76 1.13 5.72 -14.23
N PHE A 77 1.46 4.53 -13.76
CA PHE A 77 1.47 4.18 -12.35
C PHE A 77 2.92 4.14 -11.85
N THR A 78 3.24 4.91 -10.85
CA THR A 78 4.57 4.89 -10.22
C THR A 78 4.45 4.41 -8.78
N ILE A 79 5.25 3.40 -8.41
CA ILE A 79 5.45 3.00 -7.02
C ILE A 79 6.89 3.32 -6.61
N ASP A 80 7.04 4.22 -5.64
CA ASP A 80 8.32 4.56 -5.03
C ASP A 80 8.40 4.04 -3.61
N THR A 81 9.32 3.10 -3.39
CA THR A 81 9.59 2.45 -2.10
C THR A 81 11.03 2.66 -1.62
N ASN A 82 11.78 3.57 -2.23
CA ASN A 82 13.21 3.76 -1.92
C ASN A 82 13.46 4.05 -0.44
N ASP A 83 12.59 4.81 0.22
CA ASP A 83 12.67 5.07 1.67
C ASP A 83 12.64 3.81 2.55
N LEU A 84 12.18 2.68 2.04
CA LEU A 84 12.05 1.41 2.76
C LEU A 84 13.21 0.44 2.50
N TYR A 85 14.26 0.93 1.83
CA TYR A 85 15.48 0.19 1.57
C TYR A 85 16.69 0.95 2.09
N PHE A 86 17.66 0.21 2.60
CA PHE A 86 18.96 0.75 3.00
C PHE A 86 20.05 -0.11 2.37
N GLN A 87 20.91 0.52 1.56
CA GLN A 87 21.98 -0.17 0.81
C GLN A 87 21.47 -1.40 0.02
N GLY A 88 20.31 -1.25 -0.63
CA GLY A 88 19.67 -2.32 -1.41
C GLY A 88 18.96 -3.40 -0.59
N THR A 89 18.96 -3.30 0.75
CA THR A 89 18.30 -4.26 1.64
C THR A 89 17.00 -3.67 2.19
N LYS A 90 15.91 -4.46 2.11
CA LYS A 90 14.60 -4.09 2.66
C LYS A 90 14.67 -4.01 4.20
N ILE A 91 14.28 -2.88 4.77
CA ILE A 91 14.43 -2.62 6.22
C ILE A 91 13.29 -3.16 7.10
N GLY A 92 12.35 -3.92 6.54
CA GLY A 92 11.34 -4.64 7.32
C GLY A 92 10.25 -3.78 7.99
N LEU A 93 10.00 -2.57 7.51
CA LEU A 93 9.03 -1.62 8.09
C LEU A 93 7.59 -1.78 7.57
N GLY A 94 7.16 -2.98 7.17
CA GLY A 94 5.79 -3.22 6.72
C GLY A 94 5.48 -2.65 5.33
N SER A 95 6.45 -2.69 4.41
CA SER A 95 6.31 -2.13 3.05
C SER A 95 5.10 -2.66 2.29
N SER A 96 4.76 -3.94 2.41
CA SER A 96 3.60 -4.54 1.72
C SER A 96 2.28 -3.95 2.18
N ALA A 97 2.11 -3.68 3.47
CA ALA A 97 0.94 -2.99 4.01
C ALA A 97 0.88 -1.54 3.50
N ALA A 98 2.01 -0.82 3.57
CA ALA A 98 2.09 0.55 3.10
C ALA A 98 1.79 0.68 1.58
N ILE A 99 2.29 -0.24 0.75
CA ILE A 99 1.97 -0.30 -0.69
C ILE A 99 0.47 -0.55 -0.88
N SER A 100 -0.12 -1.51 -0.16
CA SER A 100 -1.54 -1.85 -0.27
C SER A 100 -2.43 -0.63 0.02
N VAL A 101 -2.09 0.15 1.05
CA VAL A 101 -2.83 1.37 1.40
C VAL A 101 -2.61 2.46 0.36
N ALA A 102 -1.35 2.72 -0.02
CA ALA A 102 -1.00 3.82 -0.91
C ALA A 102 -1.60 3.63 -2.32
N ILE A 103 -1.53 2.42 -2.88
CA ILE A 103 -2.04 2.15 -4.23
C ILE A 103 -3.57 2.27 -4.29
N LEU A 104 -4.29 1.78 -3.28
CA LEU A 104 -5.75 1.90 -3.27
C LEU A 104 -6.21 3.34 -3.04
N LYS A 105 -5.54 4.11 -2.17
CA LYS A 105 -5.80 5.55 -2.01
C LYS A 105 -5.53 6.31 -3.32
N ALA A 106 -4.43 6.02 -4.01
CA ALA A 106 -4.10 6.65 -5.28
C ALA A 106 -5.16 6.35 -6.36
N ILE A 107 -5.56 5.09 -6.52
CA ILE A 107 -6.61 4.67 -7.46
C ILE A 107 -7.95 5.33 -7.12
N ASN A 108 -8.36 5.31 -5.84
CA ASN A 108 -9.59 5.95 -5.40
C ASN A 108 -9.63 7.44 -5.78
N ASN A 109 -8.53 8.15 -5.54
CA ASN A 109 -8.42 9.58 -5.81
C ASN A 109 -8.39 9.87 -7.31
N PHE A 110 -7.56 9.17 -8.08
CA PHE A 110 -7.39 9.41 -9.51
C PHE A 110 -8.66 9.12 -10.31
N TYR A 111 -9.34 7.99 -10.02
CA TYR A 111 -10.59 7.62 -10.71
C TYR A 111 -11.84 8.19 -10.06
N GLY A 112 -11.73 8.96 -8.98
CA GLY A 112 -12.87 9.61 -8.32
C GLY A 112 -13.92 8.62 -7.76
N LEU A 113 -13.48 7.45 -7.25
CA LEU A 113 -14.40 6.38 -6.83
C LEU A 113 -15.18 6.71 -5.57
N LYS A 114 -14.73 7.70 -4.78
CA LYS A 114 -15.39 8.22 -3.57
C LYS A 114 -15.65 7.14 -2.50
N LEU A 115 -14.76 6.15 -2.40
CA LEU A 115 -14.83 5.17 -1.33
C LEU A 115 -14.65 5.83 0.03
N SER A 116 -15.40 5.34 1.02
CA SER A 116 -15.22 5.77 2.40
C SER A 116 -13.88 5.30 2.96
N GLU A 117 -13.40 5.93 4.03
CA GLU A 117 -12.19 5.46 4.72
C GLU A 117 -12.35 4.01 5.21
N TYR A 118 -13.53 3.66 5.69
CA TYR A 118 -13.89 2.29 6.06
C TYR A 118 -13.68 1.30 4.91
N ASP A 119 -14.19 1.61 3.71
CA ASP A 119 -14.02 0.76 2.53
C ASP A 119 -12.56 0.66 2.10
N LEU A 120 -11.81 1.77 2.17
CA LEU A 120 -10.39 1.79 1.83
C LEU A 120 -9.57 0.92 2.79
N ILE A 121 -9.85 0.96 4.09
CA ILE A 121 -9.18 0.11 5.08
C ILE A 121 -9.49 -1.36 4.81
N ASN A 122 -10.76 -1.73 4.64
CA ASN A 122 -11.17 -3.10 4.33
C ASN A 122 -10.51 -3.61 3.05
N ASN A 123 -10.58 -2.82 1.98
CA ASN A 123 -9.97 -3.15 0.71
C ASN A 123 -8.45 -3.33 0.84
N SER A 124 -7.78 -2.50 1.65
CA SER A 124 -6.35 -2.61 1.92
C SER A 124 -6.00 -3.89 2.69
N MET A 125 -6.82 -4.25 3.69
CA MET A 125 -6.65 -5.52 4.42
C MET A 125 -6.80 -6.74 3.52
N GLU A 126 -7.81 -6.75 2.65
CA GLU A 126 -8.02 -7.84 1.71
C GLU A 126 -6.91 -7.91 0.65
N LEU A 127 -6.49 -6.77 0.10
CA LEU A 127 -5.38 -6.70 -0.86
C LEU A 127 -4.10 -7.28 -0.24
N HIS A 128 -3.76 -6.83 0.96
CA HIS A 128 -2.57 -7.28 1.68
C HIS A 128 -2.62 -8.78 2.01
N LYS A 129 -3.79 -9.28 2.41
CA LYS A 129 -4.02 -10.72 2.63
C LYS A 129 -3.82 -11.53 1.35
N LEU A 130 -4.38 -11.09 0.22
CA LEU A 130 -4.22 -11.76 -1.07
C LEU A 130 -2.76 -11.77 -1.52
N HIS A 131 -2.06 -10.65 -1.36
CA HIS A 131 -0.65 -10.55 -1.70
C HIS A 131 0.24 -11.46 -0.84
N GLN A 132 -0.02 -11.54 0.47
CA GLN A 132 0.78 -12.38 1.38
C GLN A 132 0.39 -13.87 1.37
N GLY A 133 -0.76 -14.23 0.84
CA GLY A 133 -1.28 -15.59 0.88
C GLY A 133 -1.66 -16.08 2.28
N LYS A 134 -1.74 -15.19 3.28
CA LYS A 134 -2.06 -15.52 4.68
C LYS A 134 -2.83 -14.40 5.38
N ASN A 135 -3.49 -14.75 6.49
CA ASN A 135 -4.14 -13.76 7.35
C ASN A 135 -3.09 -13.06 8.24
N GLY A 136 -3.02 -11.75 8.13
CA GLY A 136 -2.29 -10.88 9.06
C GLY A 136 -3.21 -10.34 10.17
N SER A 137 -2.63 -9.64 11.14
CA SER A 137 -3.39 -8.94 12.19
C SER A 137 -4.12 -7.70 11.69
N GLY A 138 -3.68 -7.11 10.57
CA GLY A 138 -4.16 -5.84 10.04
C GLY A 138 -3.62 -4.60 10.76
N LEU A 139 -2.79 -4.78 11.79
CA LEU A 139 -2.22 -3.67 12.56
C LEU A 139 -1.33 -2.76 11.71
N ASP A 140 -0.57 -3.34 10.80
CA ASP A 140 0.28 -2.64 9.82
C ASP A 140 -0.54 -1.83 8.80
N ILE A 141 -1.70 -2.33 8.39
CA ILE A 141 -2.64 -1.59 7.55
C ILE A 141 -3.18 -0.36 8.29
N ILE A 142 -3.65 -0.54 9.53
CA ILE A 142 -4.15 0.58 10.35
C ILE A 142 -3.05 1.62 10.58
N SER A 143 -1.83 1.19 10.91
CA SER A 143 -0.68 2.10 11.06
C SER A 143 -0.38 2.90 9.79
N SER A 144 -0.56 2.28 8.62
CA SER A 144 -0.35 2.95 7.33
C SER A 144 -1.50 3.89 6.94
N HIS A 145 -2.70 3.69 7.49
CA HIS A 145 -3.86 4.56 7.30
C HIS A 145 -3.90 5.73 8.28
N ALA A 146 -3.44 5.51 9.52
CA ALA A 146 -3.54 6.47 10.59
C ALA A 146 -2.65 7.70 10.33
N ASP A 147 -3.19 8.89 10.55
CA ASP A 147 -2.45 10.17 10.47
C ASP A 147 -1.57 10.41 11.71
N SER A 148 -1.63 9.54 12.71
CA SER A 148 -0.86 9.61 13.94
C SER A 148 0.37 8.73 13.91
N ASN A 149 1.48 9.23 14.47
CA ASN A 149 2.74 8.49 14.56
C ASN A 149 2.71 7.40 15.65
N LEU A 150 1.78 7.45 16.59
CA LEU A 150 1.60 6.46 17.65
C LEU A 150 0.12 6.21 17.84
N ILE A 151 -0.27 4.95 17.74
CA ILE A 151 -1.66 4.53 17.91
C ILE A 151 -1.76 3.34 18.84
N GLU A 152 -2.89 3.24 19.51
CA GLU A 152 -3.25 2.11 20.33
C GLU A 152 -4.54 1.49 19.82
N CYS A 153 -4.56 0.18 19.66
CA CYS A 153 -5.75 -0.55 19.26
C CYS A 153 -5.74 -2.00 19.78
N ASN A 154 -6.89 -2.62 19.76
CA ASN A 154 -7.07 -4.04 20.03
C ASN A 154 -7.90 -4.71 18.92
N LYS A 155 -8.09 -6.02 18.98
CA LYS A 155 -8.81 -6.78 17.96
C LYS A 155 -10.24 -6.29 17.74
N HIS A 156 -10.95 -5.86 18.80
CA HIS A 156 -12.31 -5.32 18.69
C HIS A 156 -12.29 -3.96 17.98
N MET A 157 -11.41 -3.06 18.39
CA MET A 157 -11.24 -1.77 17.73
C MET A 157 -10.87 -1.93 16.25
N LEU A 158 -10.00 -2.90 15.92
CA LEU A 158 -9.65 -3.22 14.53
C LEU A 158 -10.86 -3.66 13.71
N SER A 159 -11.74 -4.50 14.26
CA SER A 159 -12.96 -4.94 13.57
C SER A 159 -13.95 -3.81 13.31
N GLU A 160 -13.88 -2.72 14.09
CA GLU A 160 -14.67 -1.49 13.92
C GLU A 160 -13.88 -0.38 13.20
N HIS A 161 -12.65 -0.67 12.75
CA HIS A 161 -11.71 0.30 12.17
C HIS A 161 -11.46 1.53 13.06
N LYS A 162 -11.35 1.30 14.35
CA LYS A 162 -11.08 2.32 15.35
C LYS A 162 -9.71 2.14 15.96
N TRP A 163 -9.11 3.25 16.37
CA TRP A 163 -7.87 3.30 17.13
C TRP A 163 -7.83 4.58 17.96
N ASN A 164 -7.01 4.58 18.99
CA ASN A 164 -6.71 5.77 19.77
C ASN A 164 -5.39 6.37 19.29
N ALA A 165 -5.38 7.62 18.88
CA ALA A 165 -4.14 8.35 18.66
C ALA A 165 -3.51 8.67 20.03
N LEU A 166 -2.21 8.43 20.16
CA LEU A 166 -1.45 8.71 21.38
C LEU A 166 -0.40 9.78 21.10
N ASP A 167 -0.12 10.61 22.12
CA ASP A 167 0.99 11.53 22.06
C ASP A 167 2.32 10.80 22.24
N TRP A 168 3.32 11.21 21.46
CA TRP A 168 4.66 10.68 21.61
C TRP A 168 5.24 11.11 22.97
N PRO A 169 5.72 10.16 23.80
CA PRO A 169 6.32 10.49 25.09
C PRO A 169 7.55 11.41 24.91
N LYS A 170 7.58 12.54 25.61
CA LYS A 170 8.59 13.60 25.42
C LYS A 170 10.05 13.13 25.57
N ASN A 171 10.27 12.07 26.34
CA ASN A 171 11.60 11.56 26.68
C ASN A 171 11.87 10.17 26.08
N LEU A 172 11.04 9.69 25.14
CA LEU A 172 11.23 8.38 24.52
C LEU A 172 11.95 8.53 23.17
N MET A 173 13.08 7.86 23.05
CA MET A 173 13.78 7.67 21.79
C MET A 173 13.86 6.17 21.49
N ILE A 174 13.33 5.74 20.34
CA ILE A 174 13.45 4.37 19.86
C ILE A 174 14.54 4.34 18.79
N LYS A 175 15.54 3.47 18.98
CA LYS A 175 16.59 3.21 17.99
C LYS A 175 16.38 1.81 17.42
N GLY A 176 16.19 1.72 16.11
CA GLY A 176 16.25 0.45 15.38
C GLY A 176 17.69 0.09 15.05
N VAL A 177 18.06 -1.17 15.21
CA VAL A 177 19.31 -1.73 14.72
C VAL A 177 18.98 -2.66 13.57
N LEU A 178 19.58 -2.42 12.40
CA LEU A 178 19.54 -3.37 11.28
C LEU A 178 20.56 -4.46 11.55
N THR A 179 20.11 -5.71 11.64
CA THR A 179 20.97 -6.89 11.81
C THR A 179 21.02 -7.69 10.52
#